data_d7965d356704cad5aabf728c198b5117
#
_entry.id   d7965d356704cad5aabf728c198b5117
#
_cell.length_a   1.000
_cell.length_b   1.000
_cell.length_c   1.000
_cell.angle_alpha   90.00
_cell.angle_beta   90.00
_cell.angle_gamma   90.00
#
_symmetry.space_group_name_H-M   'P 1'
#
loop_
_entity.id
_entity.type
_entity.pdbx_description
1 polymer ?
#
loop_
_entity_poly.entity_id
_entity_poly.type
_entity_poly.pdbx_seq_one_letter_code
_entity_poly.pdbx_strand_id
1 'polypeptide(L)' 'MNQERYIKTGEFAKLVGVTKHTLFYYDKIGLFSPEIKLENGYRFYSFDQ' A
#
# COMPACT_ATOMS: atom_id res chain seq x y z
N MET A 1 -6.18 -11.20 19.11
CA MET A 1 -5.56 -10.95 18.61
C MET A 1 -5.61 -10.07 17.78
N ASN A 2 -5.11 -9.42 17.51
CA ASN A 2 -5.21 -8.64 16.70
C ASN A 2 -4.53 -8.86 15.62
N GLN A 3 -4.87 -8.80 14.56
CA GLN A 3 -4.30 -9.08 13.44
C GLN A 3 -3.82 -7.93 12.79
N GLU A 4 -2.62 -7.94 12.41
CA GLU A 4 -2.10 -6.90 11.64
C GLU A 4 -2.60 -7.09 10.28
N ARG A 5 -3.30 -6.19 9.77
CA ARG A 5 -3.83 -6.27 8.44
C ARG A 5 -3.05 -5.44 7.48
N TYR A 6 -1.75 -5.55 7.51
CA TYR A 6 -0.90 -4.81 6.59
C TYR A 6 -0.43 -5.71 5.49
N ILE A 7 -0.51 -5.24 4.25
CA ILE A 7 -0.07 -6.02 3.10
C ILE A 7 0.86 -5.21 2.25
N LYS A 8 1.79 -5.89 1.62
CA LYS A 8 2.77 -5.23 0.78
C LYS A 8 2.11 -4.64 -0.45
N THR A 9 2.79 -3.66 -1.04
CA THR A 9 2.25 -2.95 -2.20
C THR A 9 1.80 -3.89 -3.32
N GLY A 10 2.62 -4.89 -3.64
CA GLY A 10 2.26 -5.80 -4.72
C GLY A 10 1.01 -6.58 -4.46
N GLU A 11 0.85 -7.04 -3.22
CA GLU A 11 -0.34 -7.79 -2.86
C GLU A 11 -1.57 -6.89 -2.85
N PHE A 12 -1.41 -5.69 -2.33
CA PHE A 12 -2.52 -4.76 -2.27
C PHE A 12 -2.97 -4.36 -3.67
N ALA A 13 -2.00 -4.17 -4.58
CA ALA A 13 -2.32 -3.83 -5.96
C ALA A 13 -3.18 -4.91 -6.59
N LYS A 14 -2.86 -6.17 -6.33
CA LYS A 14 -3.65 -7.26 -6.87
C LYS A 14 -5.06 -7.25 -6.30
N LEU A 15 -5.17 -6.98 -5.02
CA LEU A 15 -6.48 -6.97 -4.37
C LEU A 15 -7.40 -5.93 -4.97
N VAL A 16 -6.87 -4.74 -5.24
CA VAL A 16 -7.72 -3.67 -5.73
C VAL A 16 -7.72 -3.55 -7.25
N GLY A 17 -6.96 -4.41 -7.92
CA GLY A 17 -7.03 -4.46 -9.38
C GLY A 17 -6.22 -3.39 -10.12
N VAL A 18 -5.15 -2.91 -9.52
CA VAL A 18 -4.27 -1.94 -10.19
C VAL A 18 -2.85 -2.45 -10.14
N THR A 19 -1.92 -1.71 -10.75
CA THR A 19 -0.51 -2.09 -10.72
C THR A 19 0.18 -1.37 -9.57
N LYS A 20 1.35 -1.88 -9.19
CA LYS A 20 2.16 -1.21 -8.18
C LYS A 20 2.51 0.19 -8.63
N HIS A 21 2.78 0.33 -9.91
CA HIS A 21 3.15 1.62 -10.46
C HIS A 21 2.04 2.64 -10.23
N THR A 22 0.80 2.21 -10.40
CA THR A 22 -0.35 3.09 -10.18
C THR A 22 -0.43 3.50 -8.70
N LEU A 23 -0.15 2.59 -7.80
CA LEU A 23 -0.17 2.91 -6.39
C LEU A 23 0.93 3.90 -6.02
N PHE A 24 2.12 3.74 -6.62
CA PHE A 24 3.20 4.69 -6.38
C PHE A 24 2.83 6.08 -6.89
N TYR A 25 2.16 6.12 -8.01
CA TYR A 25 1.73 7.40 -8.58
C TYR A 25 0.71 8.07 -7.67
N TYR A 26 -0.23 7.31 -7.15
CA TYR A 26 -1.24 7.85 -6.24
C TYR A 26 -0.60 8.42 -4.98
N ASP A 27 0.42 7.74 -4.47
CA ASP A 27 1.13 8.23 -3.31
C ASP A 27 1.84 9.55 -3.65
N LYS A 28 2.43 9.61 -4.82
CA LYS A 28 3.18 10.79 -5.23
C LYS A 28 2.29 12.02 -5.31
N ILE A 29 1.09 11.87 -5.81
CA ILE A 29 0.20 13.01 -5.94
C ILE A 29 -0.69 13.22 -4.72
N GLY A 30 -0.50 12.39 -3.69
CA GLY A 30 -1.25 12.58 -2.45
C GLY A 30 -2.67 12.06 -2.50
N LEU A 31 -3.00 11.26 -3.51
CA LEU A 31 -4.35 10.76 -3.62
C LEU A 31 -4.59 9.57 -2.69
N PHE A 32 -3.62 8.69 -2.57
CA PHE A 32 -3.76 7.49 -1.77
C PHE A 32 -2.38 7.03 -1.35
N SER A 33 -2.10 7.02 -0.07
CA SER A 33 -0.78 6.70 0.43
C SER A 33 -0.80 5.45 1.29
N PRO A 34 0.33 4.74 1.38
CA PRO A 34 0.39 3.57 2.25
C PRO A 34 0.31 3.96 3.71
N GLU A 35 -0.15 3.02 4.51
CA GLU A 35 -0.25 3.24 5.94
C GLU A 35 1.12 3.32 6.56
N ILE A 36 2.06 2.50 6.08
CA ILE A 36 3.40 2.43 6.61
C ILE A 36 4.42 2.53 5.50
N LYS A 37 5.42 3.37 5.66
CA LYS A 37 6.56 3.46 4.76
C LYS A 37 7.80 3.22 5.58
N LEU A 38 8.61 2.25 5.20
CA LEU A 38 9.84 1.96 5.88
C LEU A 38 11.01 2.66 5.19
N GLU A 39 12.09 2.86 5.92
CA GLU A 39 13.25 3.54 5.36
C GLU A 39 13.87 2.82 4.19
N ASN A 40 13.72 1.49 4.17
CA ASN A 40 14.30 0.73 3.07
C ASN A 40 13.42 0.74 1.83
N GLY A 41 12.35 1.52 1.84
CA GLY A 41 11.52 1.66 0.66
C GLY A 41 10.31 0.75 0.63
N TYR A 42 10.16 -0.12 1.60
CA TYR A 42 9.00 -0.99 1.64
C TYR A 42 7.78 -0.20 2.08
N ARG A 43 6.64 -0.52 1.49
CA ARG A 43 5.39 0.14 1.81
C ARG A 43 4.33 -0.90 2.12
N PHE A 44 3.51 -0.61 3.10
CA PHE A 44 2.44 -1.52 3.49
C PHE A 44 1.13 -0.76 3.53
N TYR A 45 0.10 -1.39 3.02
CA TYR A 45 -1.25 -0.82 3.02
C TYR A 45 -2.08 -1.62 4.02
N SER A 46 -3.09 -0.99 4.57
CA SER A 46 -3.94 -1.70 5.50
C SER A 46 -5.25 -2.07 4.80
N PHE A 47 -5.89 -3.10 5.32
CA PHE A 47 -7.16 -3.49 4.75
C PHE A 47 -8.23 -2.44 4.94
N ASP A 48 -8.01 -1.53 5.87
CA ASP A 48 -9.00 -0.50 6.13
C ASP A 48 -8.94 0.65 5.16
N GLN A 49 -7.94 0.68 4.33
CA GLN A 49 -7.78 1.78 3.38
C GLN A 49 -8.71 1.68 2.19
#